data_bb6d5d0ad7e6f24cfea042d069d5309a
#
_entry.id   bb6d5d0ad7e6f24cfea042d069d5309a
#
_cell.length_a   1.000
_cell.length_b   1.000
_cell.length_c   1.000
_cell.angle_alpha   90.00
_cell.angle_beta   90.00
_cell.angle_gamma   90.00
#
_symmetry.space_group_name_H-M   'P 1'
#
loop_
_entity.id
_entity.type
_entity.pdbx_description
1 polymer ?
#
loop_
_entity_poly.entity_id
_entity_poly.type
_entity_poly.pdbx_seq_one_letter_code
_entity_poly.pdbx_strand_id
1 'polypeptide(L)'
;MDYNLKDLEGWNNKIEEIAKSEGLDYYPQEYEIIGYNEMLSYEAYVGMPSKYPHWSYGKAYEKNKTLYSLNMTGLPYEMVINSNPCLAYLMKDNTLLLQILTMAHVYGHNDFFKNNRLFKEGTDANNALEMFKLDADTIRGYINDPSIGYSQVERILDSAHSIRYQVPRVIGEKRESQDEQRKRVLEIFNKKKENRGILDSMEEILPPDISKIPLNPDDDIIQFIIDYSNLEEWEKNILKIVRRESLYFLPQIETKIMNEGWASYWHYNILKKLNLPQGLHLEFLKRHNDVVAPVSYGLNPYYIGFRIFQDIEKRYGREKIFEVRALERDNSFIRKYLTRELCEELNLFQYVKKGFDYVVEEVSDDLGWKSIRNLIADECGVSSIPHIRVRELNKKDMTLNLEHVLDGR
;
A
#
# COMPACT_ATOMS: atom_id res chain seq x y z
N MET A 1 32.60 -9.47 8.56
CA MET A 1 31.63 -10.19 7.74
C MET A 1 32.24 -11.50 7.32
N ASP A 2 31.55 -12.60 7.47
CA ASP A 2 32.04 -13.95 7.10
C ASP A 2 31.71 -14.29 5.63
N TYR A 3 31.36 -13.30 4.79
CA TYR A 3 31.00 -13.45 3.39
C TYR A 3 31.41 -12.21 2.58
N ASN A 4 31.55 -12.37 1.26
CA ASN A 4 31.87 -11.31 0.31
C ASN A 4 30.79 -11.20 -0.80
N LEU A 5 30.92 -10.21 -1.68
CA LEU A 5 29.95 -9.99 -2.77
C LEU A 5 29.81 -11.19 -3.72
N LYS A 6 30.91 -11.90 -4.01
CA LYS A 6 30.86 -13.10 -4.88
C LYS A 6 30.06 -14.23 -4.24
N ASP A 7 30.12 -14.36 -2.92
CA ASP A 7 29.31 -15.34 -2.20
C ASP A 7 27.83 -15.00 -2.35
N LEU A 8 27.46 -13.73 -2.22
CA LEU A 8 26.09 -13.26 -2.38
C LEU A 8 25.58 -13.44 -3.83
N GLU A 9 26.41 -13.09 -4.83
CA GLU A 9 26.10 -13.35 -6.24
C GLU A 9 25.85 -14.83 -6.50
N GLY A 10 26.71 -15.70 -5.95
CA GLY A 10 26.56 -17.14 -6.06
C GLY A 10 25.25 -17.67 -5.45
N TRP A 11 24.81 -17.12 -4.32
CA TRP A 11 23.53 -17.45 -3.71
C TRP A 11 22.36 -16.85 -4.49
N ASN A 12 22.48 -15.61 -4.93
CA ASN A 12 21.44 -14.97 -5.74
C ASN A 12 21.14 -15.75 -7.01
N ASN A 13 22.17 -16.21 -7.73
CA ASN A 13 22.00 -17.00 -8.96
C ASN A 13 21.21 -18.30 -8.70
N LYS A 14 21.47 -18.99 -7.58
CA LYS A 14 20.72 -20.19 -7.19
C LYS A 14 19.27 -19.86 -6.81
N ILE A 15 19.04 -18.76 -6.10
CA ILE A 15 17.70 -18.28 -5.73
C ILE A 15 16.91 -17.96 -7.00
N GLU A 16 17.52 -17.23 -7.91
CA GLU A 16 16.92 -16.85 -9.18
C GLU A 16 16.53 -18.07 -10.05
N GLU A 17 17.42 -19.07 -10.14
CA GLU A 17 17.13 -20.31 -10.85
C GLU A 17 15.92 -21.03 -10.25
N ILE A 18 15.85 -21.14 -8.91
CA ILE A 18 14.71 -21.76 -8.23
C ILE A 18 13.47 -20.91 -8.45
N ALA A 19 13.52 -19.60 -8.27
CA ALA A 19 12.39 -18.70 -8.44
C ALA A 19 11.77 -18.83 -9.85
N LYS A 20 12.62 -18.85 -10.89
CA LYS A 20 12.18 -19.11 -12.29
C LYS A 20 11.54 -20.48 -12.46
N SER A 21 12.16 -21.52 -11.92
CA SER A 21 11.63 -22.91 -12.01
C SER A 21 10.29 -23.07 -11.29
N GLU A 22 10.04 -22.24 -10.29
CA GLU A 22 8.79 -22.20 -9.51
C GLU A 22 7.69 -21.34 -10.16
N GLY A 23 7.98 -20.69 -11.28
CA GLY A 23 7.00 -19.90 -12.05
C GLY A 23 6.84 -18.45 -11.60
N LEU A 24 7.77 -17.91 -10.79
CA LEU A 24 7.78 -16.49 -10.50
C LEU A 24 8.12 -15.67 -11.74
N ASP A 25 7.41 -14.57 -11.93
CA ASP A 25 7.59 -13.61 -13.03
C ASP A 25 7.86 -12.23 -12.47
N TYR A 26 9.09 -11.76 -12.53
CA TYR A 26 9.57 -10.56 -11.87
C TYR A 26 10.33 -9.64 -12.84
N TYR A 27 10.54 -8.37 -12.44
CA TYR A 27 11.44 -7.43 -13.11
C TYR A 27 12.90 -7.84 -12.88
N PRO A 28 13.85 -7.41 -13.73
CA PRO A 28 15.27 -7.53 -13.41
C PRO A 28 15.52 -7.04 -11.98
N GLN A 29 16.27 -7.81 -11.18
CA GLN A 29 16.50 -7.52 -9.78
C GLN A 29 17.89 -6.92 -9.57
N GLU A 30 17.95 -5.79 -8.91
CA GLU A 30 19.18 -5.12 -8.48
C GLU A 30 19.23 -5.01 -6.96
N TYR A 31 20.44 -5.15 -6.41
CA TYR A 31 20.68 -5.06 -4.96
C TYR A 31 21.76 -4.04 -4.66
N GLU A 32 21.51 -3.22 -3.65
CA GLU A 32 22.52 -2.36 -3.03
C GLU A 32 22.69 -2.73 -1.55
N ILE A 33 23.96 -2.83 -1.11
CA ILE A 33 24.28 -3.09 0.30
C ILE A 33 24.54 -1.77 0.98
N ILE A 34 23.69 -1.41 1.94
CA ILE A 34 23.73 -0.13 2.63
C ILE A 34 24.00 -0.27 4.13
N GLY A 35 24.49 0.81 4.73
CA GLY A 35 24.74 0.88 6.16
C GLY A 35 23.50 1.22 6.98
N TYR A 36 23.61 1.05 8.29
CA TYR A 36 22.54 1.33 9.27
C TYR A 36 21.90 2.73 9.10
N ASN A 37 22.72 3.78 8.99
CA ASN A 37 22.22 5.15 8.89
C ASN A 37 21.49 5.41 7.57
N GLU A 38 21.94 4.79 6.50
CA GLU A 38 21.27 4.88 5.18
C GLU A 38 19.92 4.18 5.21
N MET A 39 19.86 2.97 5.79
CA MET A 39 18.61 2.24 5.96
C MET A 39 17.59 3.04 6.76
N LEU A 40 18.00 3.66 7.89
CA LEU A 40 17.15 4.55 8.67
C LEU A 40 16.65 5.76 7.88
N SER A 41 17.52 6.34 7.04
CA SER A 41 17.15 7.49 6.21
C SER A 41 16.10 7.10 5.16
N TYR A 42 16.32 5.99 4.47
CA TYR A 42 15.37 5.51 3.46
C TYR A 42 14.04 5.07 4.08
N GLU A 43 14.07 4.47 5.25
CA GLU A 43 12.85 4.17 6.00
C GLU A 43 12.07 5.45 6.37
N ALA A 44 12.78 6.49 6.83
CA ALA A 44 12.16 7.78 7.09
C ALA A 44 11.56 8.43 5.84
N TYR A 45 12.12 8.15 4.66
CA TYR A 45 11.62 8.56 3.34
C TYR A 45 10.58 7.60 2.74
N VAL A 46 10.00 6.74 3.58
CA VAL A 46 8.98 5.75 3.16
C VAL A 46 9.53 4.79 2.08
N GLY A 47 10.79 4.37 2.22
CA GLY A 47 11.43 3.42 1.31
C GLY A 47 12.07 4.04 0.06
N MET A 48 12.13 5.35 -0.07
CA MET A 48 12.72 5.99 -1.24
C MET A 48 14.13 6.52 -0.97
N PRO A 49 15.07 6.39 -1.93
CA PRO A 49 16.43 6.91 -1.77
C PRO A 49 16.52 8.43 -1.84
N SER A 50 15.49 9.08 -2.36
CA SER A 50 15.44 10.54 -2.49
C SER A 50 14.06 11.08 -2.14
N LYS A 51 14.03 12.14 -1.35
CA LYS A 51 12.84 12.92 -1.00
C LYS A 51 13.19 14.40 -0.89
N TYR A 52 12.17 15.25 -1.00
CA TYR A 52 12.28 16.66 -0.70
C TYR A 52 12.41 16.91 0.81
N PRO A 53 13.01 18.04 1.22
CA PRO A 53 13.10 18.39 2.63
C PRO A 53 11.71 18.63 3.24
N HIS A 54 11.43 17.97 4.35
CA HIS A 54 10.24 18.19 5.17
C HIS A 54 10.50 17.73 6.60
N TRP A 55 10.02 18.49 7.59
CA TRP A 55 10.26 18.20 9.01
C TRP A 55 9.79 16.80 9.45
N SER A 56 8.72 16.29 8.86
CA SER A 56 8.18 14.98 9.21
C SER A 56 9.15 13.82 8.97
N TYR A 57 10.02 13.93 7.97
CA TYR A 57 11.04 12.91 7.69
C TYR A 57 12.14 12.91 8.75
N GLY A 58 12.60 14.09 9.17
CA GLY A 58 13.53 14.21 10.29
C GLY A 58 12.96 13.66 11.60
N LYS A 59 11.68 13.96 11.89
CA LYS A 59 10.96 13.38 13.02
C LYS A 59 10.82 11.85 12.93
N ALA A 60 10.52 11.32 11.75
CA ALA A 60 10.47 9.87 11.52
C ALA A 60 11.83 9.22 11.75
N TYR A 61 12.90 9.80 11.23
CA TYR A 61 14.27 9.33 11.42
C TYR A 61 14.64 9.22 12.90
N GLU A 62 14.46 10.30 13.66
CA GLU A 62 14.80 10.32 15.10
C GLU A 62 13.91 9.38 15.93
N LYS A 63 12.62 9.26 15.58
CA LYS A 63 11.72 8.30 16.21
C LYS A 63 12.21 6.86 15.98
N ASN A 64 12.46 6.47 14.72
CA ASN A 64 12.89 5.13 14.36
C ASN A 64 14.24 4.80 15.02
N LYS A 65 15.22 5.71 14.94
CA LYS A 65 16.51 5.57 15.58
C LYS A 65 16.38 5.32 17.11
N THR A 66 15.47 6.04 17.76
CA THR A 66 15.20 5.85 19.20
C THR A 66 14.59 4.49 19.48
N LEU A 67 13.56 4.07 18.72
CA LEU A 67 12.90 2.77 18.90
C LEU A 67 13.86 1.60 18.69
N TYR A 68 14.76 1.69 17.71
CA TYR A 68 15.80 0.68 17.47
C TYR A 68 16.84 0.66 18.57
N SER A 69 17.29 1.82 19.04
CA SER A 69 18.27 1.89 20.15
C SER A 69 17.73 1.28 21.45
N LEU A 70 16.41 1.30 21.65
CA LEU A 70 15.74 0.70 22.80
C LEU A 70 15.30 -0.76 22.56
N ASN A 71 15.63 -1.36 21.41
CA ASN A 71 15.20 -2.70 21.00
C ASN A 71 13.66 -2.89 21.04
N MET A 72 12.90 -1.79 20.88
CA MET A 72 11.45 -1.85 20.84
C MET A 72 10.91 -2.30 19.48
N THR A 73 11.68 -2.07 18.42
CA THR A 73 11.42 -2.53 17.05
C THR A 73 12.72 -3.07 16.45
N GLY A 74 12.65 -4.03 15.54
CA GLY A 74 13.77 -4.46 14.71
C GLY A 74 13.94 -3.55 13.50
N LEU A 75 15.17 -3.34 13.05
CA LEU A 75 15.44 -2.74 11.73
C LEU A 75 14.89 -3.64 10.63
N PRO A 76 14.34 -3.07 9.56
CA PRO A 76 14.04 -3.86 8.37
C PRO A 76 15.34 -4.49 7.84
N TYR A 77 15.27 -5.74 7.45
CA TYR A 77 16.40 -6.47 6.87
C TYR A 77 16.67 -6.05 5.43
N GLU A 78 15.63 -5.56 4.77
CA GLU A 78 15.61 -5.07 3.41
C GLU A 78 14.63 -3.92 3.24
N MET A 79 14.78 -3.27 2.12
CA MET A 79 13.80 -2.31 1.60
C MET A 79 13.70 -2.51 0.10
N VAL A 80 12.49 -2.72 -0.40
CA VAL A 80 12.24 -3.07 -1.80
C VAL A 80 11.39 -2.01 -2.46
N ILE A 81 11.86 -1.52 -3.61
CA ILE A 81 11.17 -0.49 -4.39
C ILE A 81 10.50 -1.13 -5.60
N ASN A 82 9.21 -0.85 -5.79
CA ASN A 82 8.49 -1.20 -7.01
C ASN A 82 9.00 -0.34 -8.19
N SER A 83 10.06 -0.80 -8.81
CA SER A 83 10.70 -0.17 -9.97
C SER A 83 11.10 -1.22 -11.00
N ASN A 84 11.47 -0.80 -12.20
CA ASN A 84 12.01 -1.67 -13.25
C ASN A 84 13.33 -1.07 -13.79
N PRO A 85 14.48 -1.66 -13.48
CA PRO A 85 14.69 -2.84 -12.62
C PRO A 85 14.20 -2.63 -11.18
N CYS A 86 13.78 -3.73 -10.53
CA CYS A 86 13.38 -3.70 -9.12
C CYS A 86 14.62 -3.51 -8.25
N LEU A 87 14.66 -2.45 -7.46
CA LEU A 87 15.78 -2.13 -6.59
C LEU A 87 15.49 -2.56 -5.15
N ALA A 88 16.43 -3.28 -4.56
CA ALA A 88 16.34 -3.66 -3.15
C ALA A 88 17.62 -3.27 -2.38
N TYR A 89 17.43 -2.69 -1.21
CA TYR A 89 18.50 -2.35 -0.27
C TYR A 89 18.63 -3.45 0.77
N LEU A 90 19.83 -3.99 0.91
CA LEU A 90 20.18 -5.02 1.90
C LEU A 90 21.03 -4.38 2.99
N MET A 91 20.72 -4.66 4.25
CA MET A 91 21.51 -4.12 5.35
C MET A 91 22.86 -4.84 5.46
N LYS A 92 23.94 -4.07 5.52
CA LYS A 92 25.32 -4.56 5.59
C LYS A 92 25.57 -5.50 6.77
N ASP A 93 24.91 -5.25 7.89
CA ASP A 93 25.14 -6.00 9.14
C ASP A 93 24.36 -7.32 9.23
N ASN A 94 23.61 -7.69 8.20
CA ASN A 94 22.93 -8.97 8.12
C ASN A 94 23.92 -10.14 8.09
N THR A 95 23.59 -11.25 8.73
CA THR A 95 24.33 -12.52 8.59
C THR A 95 24.19 -13.06 7.15
N LEU A 96 25.08 -13.97 6.74
CA LEU A 96 24.98 -14.59 5.41
C LEU A 96 23.61 -15.21 5.17
N LEU A 97 23.09 -15.97 6.15
CA LEU A 97 21.77 -16.57 5.99
C LEU A 97 20.68 -15.50 5.87
N LEU A 98 20.77 -14.44 6.67
CA LEU A 98 19.77 -13.38 6.61
C LEU A 98 19.78 -12.67 5.25
N GLN A 99 20.97 -12.49 4.63
CA GLN A 99 21.07 -12.00 3.25
C GLN A 99 20.40 -12.97 2.25
N ILE A 100 20.66 -14.27 2.38
CA ILE A 100 20.06 -15.30 1.50
C ILE A 100 18.53 -15.31 1.64
N LEU A 101 18.01 -15.27 2.87
CA LEU A 101 16.58 -15.24 3.15
C LEU A 101 15.96 -13.97 2.56
N THR A 102 16.59 -12.83 2.80
CA THR A 102 16.13 -11.53 2.32
C THR A 102 16.09 -11.47 0.79
N MET A 103 17.14 -11.94 0.10
CA MET A 103 17.12 -12.02 -1.36
C MET A 103 15.97 -12.88 -1.89
N ALA A 104 15.70 -14.03 -1.28
CA ALA A 104 14.57 -14.87 -1.67
C ALA A 104 13.22 -14.21 -1.39
N HIS A 105 13.11 -13.44 -0.30
CA HIS A 105 11.93 -12.65 0.06
C HIS A 105 11.67 -11.53 -0.95
N VAL A 106 12.73 -10.85 -1.38
CA VAL A 106 12.69 -9.81 -2.41
C VAL A 106 12.16 -10.33 -3.75
N TYR A 107 12.52 -11.53 -4.18
CA TYR A 107 11.93 -12.13 -5.39
C TYR A 107 10.41 -12.32 -5.26
N GLY A 108 9.92 -12.63 -4.07
CA GLY A 108 8.48 -12.67 -3.82
C GLY A 108 7.81 -11.31 -3.98
N HIS A 109 8.39 -10.25 -3.39
CA HIS A 109 7.91 -8.88 -3.57
C HIS A 109 7.94 -8.43 -5.02
N ASN A 110 9.05 -8.67 -5.73
CA ASN A 110 9.22 -8.30 -7.13
C ASN A 110 8.19 -8.98 -8.03
N ASP A 111 7.96 -10.29 -7.85
CA ASP A 111 6.89 -11.01 -8.55
C ASP A 111 5.50 -10.42 -8.24
N PHE A 112 5.24 -10.05 -6.98
CA PHE A 112 3.99 -9.45 -6.58
C PHE A 112 3.77 -8.08 -7.25
N PHE A 113 4.77 -7.20 -7.21
CA PHE A 113 4.73 -5.88 -7.84
C PHE A 113 4.44 -5.96 -9.34
N LYS A 114 5.13 -6.87 -10.05
CA LYS A 114 4.97 -7.04 -11.48
C LYS A 114 3.58 -7.55 -11.88
N ASN A 115 2.93 -8.34 -11.03
CA ASN A 115 1.77 -9.12 -11.45
C ASN A 115 0.45 -8.76 -10.77
N ASN A 116 0.46 -8.18 -9.57
CA ASN A 116 -0.79 -7.76 -8.94
C ASN A 116 -1.43 -6.60 -9.73
N ARG A 117 -2.75 -6.69 -9.96
CA ARG A 117 -3.49 -5.71 -10.77
C ARG A 117 -3.40 -4.29 -10.26
N LEU A 118 -3.37 -4.09 -8.91
CA LEU A 118 -3.31 -2.75 -8.32
C LEU A 118 -1.99 -2.05 -8.63
N PHE A 119 -0.89 -2.80 -8.64
CA PHE A 119 0.41 -2.26 -9.06
C PHE A 119 0.46 -1.97 -10.55
N LYS A 120 -0.09 -2.86 -11.38
CA LYS A 120 -0.15 -2.66 -12.85
C LYS A 120 -0.98 -1.45 -13.25
N GLU A 121 -2.10 -1.21 -12.55
CA GLU A 121 -3.04 -0.13 -12.86
C GLU A 121 -2.71 1.17 -12.14
N GLY A 122 -2.08 1.10 -10.96
CA GLY A 122 -1.86 2.24 -10.06
C GLY A 122 -0.44 2.80 -10.05
N THR A 123 0.55 2.08 -10.61
CA THR A 123 1.96 2.53 -10.59
C THR A 123 2.61 2.44 -11.95
N ASP A 124 3.66 3.24 -12.15
CA ASP A 124 4.58 3.15 -13.29
C ASP A 124 5.98 2.77 -12.78
N ALA A 125 6.24 1.46 -12.70
CA ALA A 125 7.50 0.94 -12.20
C ALA A 125 8.72 1.37 -13.03
N ASN A 126 8.54 1.61 -14.34
CA ASN A 126 9.64 2.00 -15.22
C ASN A 126 10.19 3.39 -14.90
N ASN A 127 9.34 4.30 -14.42
CA ASN A 127 9.68 5.69 -14.19
C ASN A 127 9.67 6.08 -12.70
N ALA A 128 9.42 5.13 -11.78
CA ALA A 128 9.21 5.43 -10.37
C ALA A 128 10.38 6.18 -9.72
N LEU A 129 11.60 5.66 -9.83
CA LEU A 129 12.79 6.27 -9.21
C LEU A 129 13.09 7.66 -9.77
N GLU A 130 12.99 7.82 -11.09
CA GLU A 130 13.19 9.11 -11.75
C GLU A 130 12.12 10.12 -11.35
N MET A 131 10.86 9.69 -11.28
CA MET A 131 9.74 10.52 -10.84
C MET A 131 9.99 11.08 -9.43
N PHE A 132 10.33 10.25 -8.44
CA PHE A 132 10.59 10.70 -7.07
C PHE A 132 11.80 11.66 -7.00
N LYS A 133 12.83 11.40 -7.78
CA LYS A 133 14.00 12.29 -7.86
C LYS A 133 13.64 13.65 -8.43
N LEU A 134 12.95 13.69 -9.58
CA LEU A 134 12.50 14.93 -10.22
C LEU A 134 11.55 15.72 -9.32
N ASP A 135 10.63 15.04 -8.63
CA ASP A 135 9.72 15.64 -7.66
C ASP A 135 10.49 16.32 -6.52
N ALA A 136 11.47 15.62 -5.95
CA ALA A 136 12.31 16.15 -4.89
C ALA A 136 13.13 17.36 -5.36
N ASP A 137 13.70 17.32 -6.56
CA ASP A 137 14.49 18.41 -7.12
C ASP A 137 13.61 19.62 -7.47
N THR A 138 12.39 19.39 -7.94
CA THR A 138 11.40 20.46 -8.20
C THR A 138 11.05 21.22 -6.92
N ILE A 139 10.75 20.51 -5.84
CA ILE A 139 10.43 21.13 -4.55
C ILE A 139 11.65 21.86 -3.97
N ARG A 140 12.86 21.29 -4.08
CA ARG A 140 14.10 22.01 -3.71
C ARG A 140 14.28 23.28 -4.53
N GLY A 141 13.91 23.28 -5.81
CA GLY A 141 13.88 24.46 -6.65
C GLY A 141 13.01 25.57 -6.06
N TYR A 142 11.77 25.25 -5.64
CA TYR A 142 10.87 26.22 -5.01
C TYR A 142 11.40 26.73 -3.65
N ILE A 143 12.02 25.86 -2.85
CA ILE A 143 12.65 26.25 -1.57
C ILE A 143 13.76 27.26 -1.79
N ASN A 144 14.55 27.08 -2.85
CA ASN A 144 15.69 27.94 -3.17
C ASN A 144 15.31 29.21 -3.96
N ASP A 145 14.07 29.31 -4.43
CA ASP A 145 13.57 30.51 -5.11
C ASP A 145 13.33 31.63 -4.08
N PRO A 146 14.03 32.80 -4.21
CA PRO A 146 13.87 33.88 -3.25
C PRO A 146 12.46 34.48 -3.18
N SER A 147 11.63 34.30 -4.22
CA SER A 147 10.25 34.79 -4.27
C SER A 147 9.27 33.86 -3.54
N ILE A 148 9.64 32.59 -3.30
CA ILE A 148 8.83 31.58 -2.63
C ILE A 148 9.40 31.26 -1.25
N GLY A 149 10.53 30.54 -1.22
CA GLY A 149 11.26 30.20 -0.01
C GLY A 149 10.67 29.06 0.81
N TYR A 150 11.48 28.59 1.77
CA TYR A 150 11.19 27.39 2.57
C TYR A 150 9.82 27.45 3.30
N SER A 151 9.50 28.54 3.96
CA SER A 151 8.29 28.63 4.80
C SER A 151 6.98 28.53 4.01
N GLN A 152 6.95 29.06 2.78
CA GLN A 152 5.77 28.97 1.94
C GLN A 152 5.60 27.53 1.41
N VAL A 153 6.70 26.91 0.94
CA VAL A 153 6.71 25.54 0.47
C VAL A 153 6.30 24.58 1.58
N GLU A 154 6.86 24.73 2.80
CA GLU A 154 6.52 23.88 3.95
C GLU A 154 5.04 23.98 4.29
N ARG A 155 4.43 25.16 4.32
CA ARG A 155 3.01 25.34 4.57
C ARG A 155 2.14 24.57 3.57
N ILE A 156 2.48 24.58 2.30
CA ILE A 156 1.71 23.85 1.28
C ILE A 156 1.94 22.33 1.42
N LEU A 157 3.17 21.91 1.69
CA LEU A 157 3.49 20.50 1.94
C LEU A 157 2.75 19.94 3.16
N ASP A 158 2.72 20.68 4.28
CA ASP A 158 1.97 20.28 5.49
C ASP A 158 0.49 20.09 5.17
N SER A 159 -0.10 21.03 4.43
CA SER A 159 -1.49 20.96 4.02
C SER A 159 -1.75 19.76 3.11
N ALA A 160 -0.90 19.54 2.12
CA ALA A 160 -1.00 18.43 1.18
C ALA A 160 -0.81 17.08 1.89
N HIS A 161 0.17 16.95 2.78
CA HIS A 161 0.41 15.74 3.57
C HIS A 161 -0.75 15.38 4.48
N SER A 162 -1.46 16.37 5.04
CA SER A 162 -2.63 16.13 5.91
C SER A 162 -3.77 15.43 5.18
N ILE A 163 -3.91 15.65 3.87
CA ILE A 163 -4.96 15.08 3.02
C ILE A 163 -4.43 14.10 1.96
N ARG A 164 -3.18 13.68 2.05
CA ARG A 164 -2.49 12.90 1.00
C ARG A 164 -3.21 11.63 0.55
N TYR A 165 -4.01 11.02 1.41
CA TYR A 165 -4.78 9.82 1.09
C TYR A 165 -6.24 10.10 0.69
N GLN A 166 -6.64 11.38 0.58
CA GLN A 166 -7.92 11.76 -0.01
C GLN A 166 -7.77 11.85 -1.54
N VAL A 167 -7.48 10.71 -2.13
CA VAL A 167 -7.29 10.42 -3.55
C VAL A 167 -8.29 9.34 -3.98
N PRO A 168 -8.46 9.02 -5.28
CA PRO A 168 -9.42 8.03 -5.73
C PRO A 168 -9.33 6.71 -4.95
N ARG A 169 -10.47 6.20 -4.48
CA ARG A 169 -10.56 4.92 -3.76
C ARG A 169 -10.45 3.71 -4.67
N VAL A 170 -10.66 3.90 -5.96
CA VAL A 170 -10.57 2.84 -6.98
C VAL A 170 -9.32 3.09 -7.81
N ILE A 171 -8.33 2.20 -7.64
CA ILE A 171 -7.06 2.26 -8.39
C ILE A 171 -7.35 1.93 -9.86
N GLY A 172 -6.75 2.71 -10.78
CA GLY A 172 -6.92 2.54 -12.23
C GLY A 172 -8.20 3.15 -12.80
N GLU A 173 -9.09 3.72 -11.97
CA GLU A 173 -10.27 4.42 -12.46
C GLU A 173 -9.87 5.69 -13.22
N LYS A 174 -10.30 5.79 -14.48
CA LYS A 174 -10.10 7.01 -15.27
C LYS A 174 -11.08 8.08 -14.83
N ARG A 175 -10.52 9.21 -14.40
CA ARG A 175 -11.33 10.38 -14.08
C ARG A 175 -11.96 10.95 -15.37
N GLU A 176 -13.28 11.00 -15.41
CA GLU A 176 -14.00 11.66 -16.49
C GLU A 176 -13.80 13.18 -16.43
N SER A 177 -13.63 13.81 -17.57
CA SER A 177 -13.69 15.28 -17.66
C SER A 177 -15.09 15.79 -17.30
N GLN A 178 -15.21 17.06 -16.91
CA GLN A 178 -16.52 17.65 -16.62
C GLN A 178 -17.48 17.56 -17.79
N ASP A 179 -17.00 17.73 -19.01
CA ASP A 179 -17.83 17.66 -20.21
C ASP A 179 -18.32 16.25 -20.50
N GLU A 180 -17.50 15.23 -20.22
CA GLU A 180 -17.90 13.83 -20.29
C GLU A 180 -18.94 13.51 -19.22
N GLN A 181 -18.74 13.97 -17.98
CA GLN A 181 -19.71 13.82 -16.89
C GLN A 181 -21.04 14.49 -17.24
N ARG A 182 -21.03 15.72 -17.79
CA ARG A 182 -22.24 16.42 -18.23
C ARG A 182 -22.98 15.64 -19.32
N LYS A 183 -22.28 15.17 -20.33
CA LYS A 183 -22.86 14.35 -21.40
C LYS A 183 -23.51 13.09 -20.82
N ARG A 184 -22.80 12.37 -19.98
CA ARG A 184 -23.30 11.14 -19.33
C ARG A 184 -24.55 11.40 -18.50
N VAL A 185 -24.57 12.45 -17.70
CA VAL A 185 -25.74 12.82 -16.86
C VAL A 185 -26.93 13.15 -17.72
N LEU A 186 -26.76 13.91 -18.82
CA LEU A 186 -27.81 14.22 -19.77
C LEU A 186 -28.33 12.99 -20.53
N GLU A 187 -27.42 12.08 -20.93
CA GLU A 187 -27.83 10.82 -21.59
C GLU A 187 -28.66 9.93 -20.65
N ILE A 188 -28.26 9.80 -19.39
CA ILE A 188 -29.02 9.04 -18.38
C ILE A 188 -30.42 9.68 -18.17
N PHE A 189 -30.48 10.99 -18.08
CA PHE A 189 -31.73 11.72 -17.95
C PHE A 189 -32.66 11.48 -19.15
N ASN A 190 -32.13 11.59 -20.36
CA ASN A 190 -32.92 11.37 -21.59
C ASN A 190 -33.43 9.93 -21.70
N LYS A 191 -32.54 8.92 -21.41
CA LYS A 191 -32.94 7.51 -21.37
C LYS A 191 -34.05 7.24 -20.33
N LYS A 192 -33.97 7.86 -19.14
CA LYS A 192 -35.03 7.74 -18.12
C LYS A 192 -36.33 8.35 -18.59
N LYS A 193 -36.27 9.46 -19.34
CA LYS A 193 -37.44 10.11 -19.90
C LYS A 193 -38.08 9.29 -21.01
N GLU A 194 -37.29 8.67 -21.89
CA GLU A 194 -37.74 7.82 -23.01
C GLU A 194 -38.38 6.50 -22.52
N ASN A 195 -37.82 5.90 -21.46
CA ASN A 195 -38.27 4.61 -20.92
C ASN A 195 -39.48 4.72 -19.96
N ARG A 196 -40.10 5.89 -19.84
CA ARG A 196 -41.32 6.07 -19.02
C ARG A 196 -42.50 5.37 -19.65
N GLY A 197 -43.07 4.37 -18.98
CA GLY A 197 -44.33 3.74 -19.31
C GLY A 197 -45.54 4.63 -18.97
N ILE A 198 -46.67 4.41 -19.65
CA ILE A 198 -47.94 5.17 -19.48
C ILE A 198 -48.48 5.09 -18.03
N LEU A 199 -47.97 4.17 -17.21
CA LEU A 199 -48.41 3.94 -15.81
C LEU A 199 -47.42 4.48 -14.75
N ASP A 200 -46.31 5.11 -15.13
CA ASP A 200 -45.41 5.72 -14.16
C ASP A 200 -45.99 7.03 -13.60
N SER A 201 -45.93 7.15 -12.29
CA SER A 201 -46.47 8.25 -11.48
C SER A 201 -46.18 9.63 -12.07
N MET A 202 -47.11 10.59 -11.84
CA MET A 202 -47.08 11.99 -12.32
C MET A 202 -45.94 12.83 -11.73
N GLU A 203 -44.89 12.23 -11.16
CA GLU A 203 -43.72 12.98 -10.69
C GLU A 203 -42.92 13.50 -11.88
N GLU A 204 -42.84 14.79 -12.01
CA GLU A 204 -42.07 15.49 -13.04
C GLU A 204 -40.57 15.20 -12.80
N ILE A 205 -39.91 14.55 -13.76
CA ILE A 205 -38.44 14.34 -13.69
C ILE A 205 -37.79 15.69 -13.99
N LEU A 206 -37.35 16.38 -12.96
CA LEU A 206 -36.61 17.63 -13.11
C LEU A 206 -35.27 17.36 -13.82
N PRO A 207 -34.86 18.25 -14.76
CA PRO A 207 -33.57 18.12 -15.40
C PRO A 207 -32.46 18.26 -14.36
N PRO A 208 -31.36 17.49 -14.50
CA PRO A 208 -30.23 17.59 -13.59
C PRO A 208 -29.59 18.98 -13.69
N ASP A 209 -29.18 19.53 -12.56
CA ASP A 209 -28.40 20.78 -12.52
C ASP A 209 -26.99 20.53 -13.01
N ILE A 210 -26.73 20.79 -14.29
CA ILE A 210 -25.44 20.64 -14.94
C ILE A 210 -24.43 21.75 -14.58
N SER A 211 -24.88 22.79 -13.84
CA SER A 211 -23.97 23.85 -13.34
C SER A 211 -23.29 23.50 -12.03
N LYS A 212 -23.76 22.44 -11.37
CA LYS A 212 -23.21 21.96 -10.10
C LYS A 212 -21.75 21.54 -10.23
N ILE A 213 -20.96 21.85 -9.22
CA ILE A 213 -19.54 21.51 -9.13
C ILE A 213 -19.26 20.81 -7.78
N PRO A 214 -18.78 19.55 -7.76
CA PRO A 214 -18.74 18.62 -8.88
C PRO A 214 -20.17 18.12 -9.24
N LEU A 215 -20.35 17.59 -10.44
CA LEU A 215 -21.64 17.01 -10.85
C LEU A 215 -21.99 15.74 -10.05
N ASN A 216 -20.99 14.94 -9.74
CA ASN A 216 -21.08 13.80 -8.83
C ASN A 216 -20.12 14.03 -7.67
N PRO A 217 -20.39 13.47 -6.47
CA PRO A 217 -19.45 13.58 -5.36
C PRO A 217 -18.05 13.10 -5.76
N ASP A 218 -17.04 13.92 -5.47
CA ASP A 218 -15.65 13.67 -5.85
C ASP A 218 -14.83 13.21 -4.64
N ASP A 219 -14.23 12.04 -4.73
CA ASP A 219 -13.39 11.45 -3.70
C ASP A 219 -11.95 12.00 -3.73
N ASP A 220 -11.53 12.58 -4.87
CA ASP A 220 -10.19 13.10 -5.08
C ASP A 220 -10.11 14.56 -4.67
N ILE A 221 -10.02 14.79 -3.37
CA ILE A 221 -9.99 16.15 -2.79
C ILE A 221 -8.76 16.93 -3.28
N ILE A 222 -7.61 16.28 -3.39
CA ILE A 222 -6.39 16.96 -3.84
C ILE A 222 -6.57 17.45 -5.28
N GLN A 223 -7.06 16.60 -6.17
CA GLN A 223 -7.32 17.00 -7.56
C GLN A 223 -8.40 18.07 -7.65
N PHE A 224 -9.44 17.96 -6.81
CA PHE A 224 -10.50 19.00 -6.74
C PHE A 224 -9.92 20.37 -6.36
N ILE A 225 -9.01 20.42 -5.39
CA ILE A 225 -8.32 21.65 -5.00
C ILE A 225 -7.46 22.18 -6.16
N ILE A 226 -6.72 21.32 -6.86
CA ILE A 226 -5.91 21.71 -8.02
C ILE A 226 -6.78 22.36 -9.10
N ASP A 227 -7.95 21.79 -9.38
CA ASP A 227 -8.83 22.21 -10.48
C ASP A 227 -9.62 23.50 -10.17
N TYR A 228 -9.97 23.74 -8.90
CA TYR A 228 -10.94 24.80 -8.54
C TYR A 228 -10.41 25.87 -7.60
N SER A 229 -9.21 25.74 -7.06
CA SER A 229 -8.63 26.76 -6.19
C SER A 229 -7.97 27.91 -6.98
N ASN A 230 -7.79 29.03 -6.28
CA ASN A 230 -7.02 30.17 -6.76
C ASN A 230 -5.53 30.11 -6.33
N LEU A 231 -5.00 28.89 -6.16
CA LEU A 231 -3.59 28.67 -5.84
C LEU A 231 -2.70 29.06 -7.01
N GLU A 232 -1.49 29.52 -6.70
CA GLU A 232 -0.43 29.77 -7.68
C GLU A 232 0.02 28.45 -8.33
N GLU A 233 0.60 28.53 -9.53
CA GLU A 233 0.98 27.31 -10.26
C GLU A 233 2.03 26.45 -9.53
N TRP A 234 2.96 27.07 -8.80
CA TRP A 234 3.92 26.32 -7.99
C TRP A 234 3.25 25.59 -6.80
N GLU A 235 2.21 26.18 -6.18
CA GLU A 235 1.43 25.56 -5.11
C GLU A 235 0.65 24.36 -5.65
N LYS A 236 -0.02 24.53 -6.80
CA LYS A 236 -0.71 23.44 -7.50
C LYS A 236 0.25 22.32 -7.89
N ASN A 237 1.49 22.67 -8.29
CA ASN A 237 2.48 21.67 -8.65
C ASN A 237 2.94 20.83 -7.44
N ILE A 238 3.09 21.43 -6.27
CA ILE A 238 3.34 20.68 -5.01
C ILE A 238 2.19 19.71 -4.73
N LEU A 239 0.93 20.14 -4.86
CA LEU A 239 -0.24 19.26 -4.70
C LEU A 239 -0.21 18.10 -5.71
N LYS A 240 0.13 18.34 -6.98
CA LYS A 240 0.28 17.31 -8.02
C LYS A 240 1.37 16.30 -7.64
N ILE A 241 2.50 16.75 -7.11
CA ILE A 241 3.60 15.91 -6.64
C ILE A 241 3.12 15.01 -5.50
N VAL A 242 2.55 15.59 -4.43
CA VAL A 242 2.09 14.81 -3.27
C VAL A 242 1.00 13.82 -3.67
N ARG A 243 0.07 14.20 -4.55
CA ARG A 243 -0.97 13.30 -5.07
C ARG A 243 -0.36 12.13 -5.84
N ARG A 244 0.58 12.39 -6.76
CA ARG A 244 1.24 11.35 -7.56
C ARG A 244 2.02 10.37 -6.69
N GLU A 245 2.77 10.85 -5.71
CA GLU A 245 3.46 10.00 -4.74
C GLU A 245 2.48 9.16 -3.90
N SER A 246 1.34 9.76 -3.49
CA SER A 246 0.31 9.03 -2.74
C SER A 246 -0.30 7.90 -3.57
N LEU A 247 -0.59 8.13 -4.84
CA LEU A 247 -1.09 7.11 -5.76
C LEU A 247 -0.09 5.96 -5.95
N TYR A 248 1.22 6.27 -6.00
CA TYR A 248 2.25 5.24 -6.08
C TYR A 248 2.26 4.30 -4.86
N PHE A 249 2.03 4.83 -3.65
CA PHE A 249 2.01 4.02 -2.42
C PHE A 249 0.68 3.33 -2.15
N LEU A 250 -0.39 3.72 -2.83
CA LEU A 250 -1.73 3.19 -2.58
C LEU A 250 -1.83 1.66 -2.77
N PRO A 251 -1.27 1.04 -3.84
CA PRO A 251 -1.23 -0.41 -3.99
C PRO A 251 -0.54 -1.13 -2.83
N GLN A 252 0.55 -0.57 -2.29
CA GLN A 252 1.27 -1.15 -1.15
C GLN A 252 0.41 -1.15 0.12
N ILE A 253 -0.36 -0.07 0.35
CA ILE A 253 -1.28 0.02 1.48
C ILE A 253 -2.42 -0.98 1.33
N GLU A 254 -2.98 -1.14 0.12
CA GLU A 254 -4.11 -2.03 -0.19
C GLU A 254 -3.77 -3.53 -0.19
N THR A 255 -2.47 -3.88 -0.21
CA THR A 255 -2.01 -5.27 -0.36
C THR A 255 -0.94 -5.68 0.64
N LYS A 256 -0.84 -4.99 1.78
CA LYS A 256 0.23 -5.24 2.75
C LYS A 256 0.27 -6.69 3.23
N ILE A 257 -0.88 -7.25 3.62
CA ILE A 257 -0.98 -8.64 4.11
C ILE A 257 -0.63 -9.62 2.99
N MET A 258 -1.17 -9.40 1.80
CA MET A 258 -0.89 -10.27 0.66
C MET A 258 0.57 -10.23 0.24
N ASN A 259 1.14 -9.03 0.12
CA ASN A 259 2.51 -8.82 -0.35
C ASN A 259 3.53 -9.42 0.61
N GLU A 260 3.40 -9.16 1.92
CA GLU A 260 4.27 -9.75 2.94
C GLU A 260 4.07 -11.28 3.06
N GLY A 261 2.81 -11.72 3.00
CA GLY A 261 2.48 -13.14 3.00
C GLY A 261 3.04 -13.88 1.78
N TRP A 262 2.95 -13.29 0.60
CA TRP A 262 3.49 -13.84 -0.65
C TRP A 262 5.00 -13.95 -0.62
N ALA A 263 5.68 -12.89 -0.19
CA ALA A 263 7.13 -12.89 -0.05
C ALA A 263 7.59 -13.90 1.01
N SER A 264 6.86 -14.04 2.12
CA SER A 264 7.12 -15.06 3.15
C SER A 264 6.90 -16.48 2.65
N TYR A 265 5.86 -16.70 1.85
CA TYR A 265 5.58 -17.99 1.23
C TYR A 265 6.72 -18.40 0.28
N TRP A 266 7.22 -17.45 -0.52
CA TRP A 266 8.29 -17.74 -1.48
C TRP A 266 9.65 -17.86 -0.84
N HIS A 267 10.02 -17.02 0.13
CA HIS A 267 11.31 -17.23 0.79
C HIS A 267 11.38 -18.60 1.47
N TYR A 268 10.28 -19.04 2.10
CA TYR A 268 10.20 -20.35 2.71
C TYR A 268 10.38 -21.49 1.70
N ASN A 269 9.65 -21.46 0.59
CA ASN A 269 9.70 -22.51 -0.44
C ASN A 269 11.04 -22.53 -1.20
N ILE A 270 11.62 -21.36 -1.50
CA ILE A 270 12.94 -21.25 -2.16
C ILE A 270 14.04 -21.79 -1.23
N LEU A 271 14.10 -21.36 0.04
CA LEU A 271 15.14 -21.78 0.95
C LEU A 271 15.08 -23.28 1.26
N LYS A 272 13.91 -23.88 1.27
CA LYS A 272 13.78 -25.35 1.38
C LYS A 272 14.44 -26.10 0.22
N LYS A 273 14.53 -25.50 -0.97
CA LYS A 273 15.11 -26.10 -2.17
C LYS A 273 16.59 -25.76 -2.38
N LEU A 274 17.12 -24.78 -1.64
CA LEU A 274 18.50 -24.31 -1.79
C LEU A 274 19.58 -25.30 -1.29
N ASN A 275 19.20 -26.43 -0.69
CA ASN A 275 20.16 -27.39 -0.09
C ASN A 275 21.19 -26.71 0.83
N LEU A 276 20.71 -25.86 1.74
CA LEU A 276 21.54 -25.12 2.68
C LEU A 276 22.39 -26.07 3.55
N PRO A 277 23.66 -25.73 3.86
CA PRO A 277 24.42 -26.40 4.90
C PRO A 277 23.66 -26.47 6.22
N GLN A 278 23.83 -27.53 7.00
CA GLN A 278 23.05 -27.79 8.22
C GLN A 278 22.97 -26.59 9.18
N GLY A 279 24.07 -25.89 9.41
CA GLY A 279 24.12 -24.71 10.27
C GLY A 279 23.21 -23.58 9.76
N LEU A 280 23.28 -23.28 8.46
CA LEU A 280 22.43 -22.26 7.83
C LEU A 280 20.97 -22.72 7.77
N HIS A 281 20.70 -24.02 7.62
CA HIS A 281 19.33 -24.54 7.62
C HIS A 281 18.65 -24.35 8.98
N LEU A 282 19.36 -24.59 10.09
CA LEU A 282 18.81 -24.36 11.43
C LEU A 282 18.55 -22.86 11.69
N GLU A 283 19.48 -21.99 11.25
CA GLU A 283 19.29 -20.55 11.35
C GLU A 283 18.11 -20.09 10.49
N PHE A 284 17.93 -20.66 9.28
CA PHE A 284 16.77 -20.40 8.44
C PHE A 284 15.46 -20.68 9.15
N LEU A 285 15.30 -21.88 9.72
CA LEU A 285 14.05 -22.24 10.42
C LEU A 285 13.78 -21.28 11.57
N LYS A 286 14.80 -20.88 12.32
CA LYS A 286 14.66 -19.90 13.39
C LYS A 286 14.21 -18.53 12.85
N ARG A 287 14.91 -17.98 11.85
CA ARG A 287 14.60 -16.66 11.29
C ARG A 287 13.24 -16.62 10.62
N HIS A 288 12.88 -17.66 9.87
CA HIS A 288 11.54 -17.75 9.30
C HIS A 288 10.46 -17.72 10.38
N ASN A 289 10.62 -18.54 11.43
CA ASN A 289 9.66 -18.57 12.54
C ASN A 289 9.59 -17.21 13.27
N ASP A 290 10.71 -16.51 13.43
CA ASP A 290 10.71 -15.15 14.02
C ASP A 290 9.89 -14.16 13.16
N VAL A 291 10.00 -14.23 11.82
CA VAL A 291 9.24 -13.37 10.90
C VAL A 291 7.74 -13.67 10.93
N VAL A 292 7.36 -14.94 10.91
CA VAL A 292 5.96 -15.38 10.90
C VAL A 292 5.41 -15.67 12.30
N ALA A 293 6.06 -15.21 13.37
CA ALA A 293 5.55 -15.37 14.73
C ALA A 293 4.30 -14.50 14.98
N PRO A 294 3.32 -15.00 15.75
CA PRO A 294 2.26 -14.13 16.23
C PRO A 294 2.83 -13.02 17.10
N VAL A 295 2.28 -11.81 16.98
CA VAL A 295 2.66 -10.66 17.80
C VAL A 295 1.74 -10.52 19.00
N SER A 296 2.25 -9.95 20.10
CA SER A 296 1.48 -9.78 21.33
C SER A 296 0.30 -8.81 21.19
N TYR A 297 0.40 -7.86 20.26
CA TYR A 297 -0.65 -6.86 20.00
C TYR A 297 -0.80 -6.66 18.49
N GLY A 298 -2.06 -6.73 18.00
CA GLY A 298 -2.37 -6.55 16.59
C GLY A 298 -2.17 -7.82 15.75
N LEU A 299 -2.12 -7.65 14.45
CA LEU A 299 -1.98 -8.73 13.48
C LEU A 299 -0.60 -8.66 12.81
N ASN A 300 0.09 -9.79 12.74
CA ASN A 300 1.30 -9.91 11.93
C ASN A 300 0.91 -10.19 10.47
N PRO A 301 1.10 -9.23 9.53
CA PRO A 301 0.73 -9.41 8.12
C PRO A 301 1.50 -10.56 7.46
N TYR A 302 2.77 -10.77 7.83
CA TYR A 302 3.59 -11.88 7.36
C TYR A 302 2.95 -13.22 7.72
N TYR A 303 2.58 -13.39 8.99
CA TYR A 303 2.00 -14.63 9.51
C TYR A 303 0.66 -14.95 8.85
N ILE A 304 -0.28 -14.01 8.89
CA ILE A 304 -1.62 -14.22 8.34
C ILE A 304 -1.56 -14.46 6.84
N GLY A 305 -0.85 -13.62 6.10
CA GLY A 305 -0.72 -13.76 4.66
C GLY A 305 -0.08 -15.09 4.25
N PHE A 306 1.02 -15.48 4.91
CA PHE A 306 1.69 -16.76 4.70
C PHE A 306 0.75 -17.95 4.92
N ARG A 307 0.02 -17.98 6.06
CA ARG A 307 -0.88 -19.08 6.37
C ARG A 307 -2.06 -19.18 5.42
N ILE A 308 -2.61 -18.05 4.97
CA ILE A 308 -3.69 -18.06 3.99
C ILE A 308 -3.19 -18.60 2.65
N PHE A 309 -2.00 -18.19 2.16
CA PHE A 309 -1.46 -18.73 0.91
C PHE A 309 -1.18 -20.24 0.99
N GLN A 310 -0.68 -20.74 2.13
CA GLN A 310 -0.52 -22.19 2.35
C GLN A 310 -1.86 -22.93 2.29
N ASP A 311 -2.90 -22.39 2.92
CA ASP A 311 -4.22 -22.98 2.94
C ASP A 311 -4.88 -22.96 1.54
N ILE A 312 -4.71 -21.87 0.79
CA ILE A 312 -5.18 -21.80 -0.61
C ILE A 312 -4.50 -22.88 -1.46
N GLU A 313 -3.17 -23.00 -1.37
CA GLU A 313 -2.44 -24.05 -2.10
C GLU A 313 -2.93 -25.45 -1.74
N LYS A 314 -3.13 -25.71 -0.44
CA LYS A 314 -3.62 -27.00 0.06
C LYS A 314 -5.02 -27.34 -0.45
N ARG A 315 -5.92 -26.37 -0.50
CA ARG A 315 -7.34 -26.56 -0.88
C ARG A 315 -7.58 -26.55 -2.38
N TYR A 316 -6.88 -25.69 -3.11
CA TYR A 316 -7.19 -25.40 -4.52
C TYR A 316 -6.02 -25.67 -5.47
N GLY A 317 -4.85 -25.99 -4.95
CA GLY A 317 -3.65 -26.21 -5.76
C GLY A 317 -2.86 -24.93 -6.05
N ARG A 318 -1.68 -25.14 -6.64
CA ARG A 318 -0.66 -24.09 -6.82
C ARG A 318 -1.07 -22.99 -7.81
N GLU A 319 -1.79 -23.32 -8.87
CA GLU A 319 -2.23 -22.33 -9.86
C GLU A 319 -3.12 -21.27 -9.24
N LYS A 320 -3.91 -21.66 -8.23
CA LYS A 320 -4.83 -20.74 -7.55
C LYS A 320 -4.12 -19.65 -6.76
N ILE A 321 -2.97 -19.91 -6.14
CA ILE A 321 -2.23 -18.88 -5.41
C ILE A 321 -1.74 -17.76 -6.35
N PHE A 322 -1.33 -18.09 -7.59
CA PHE A 322 -0.93 -17.11 -8.59
C PHE A 322 -2.11 -16.26 -9.08
N GLU A 323 -3.28 -16.88 -9.28
CA GLU A 323 -4.51 -16.15 -9.60
C GLU A 323 -4.87 -15.17 -8.50
N VAL A 324 -4.87 -15.62 -7.25
CA VAL A 324 -5.17 -14.80 -6.06
C VAL A 324 -4.18 -13.64 -5.95
N ARG A 325 -2.86 -13.89 -6.08
CA ARG A 325 -1.82 -12.87 -6.10
C ARG A 325 -2.08 -11.80 -7.17
N ALA A 326 -2.57 -12.20 -8.34
CA ALA A 326 -2.81 -11.27 -9.45
C ALA A 326 -4.06 -10.40 -9.25
N LEU A 327 -5.13 -10.95 -8.68
CA LEU A 327 -6.46 -10.34 -8.73
C LEU A 327 -6.93 -9.70 -7.43
N GLU A 328 -6.47 -10.18 -6.26
CA GLU A 328 -7.02 -9.76 -4.99
C GLU A 328 -6.25 -8.58 -4.37
N ARG A 329 -6.89 -7.95 -3.38
CA ARG A 329 -6.33 -7.02 -2.41
C ARG A 329 -6.65 -7.51 -1.00
N ASP A 330 -6.04 -6.94 0.02
CA ASP A 330 -6.15 -7.45 1.40
C ASP A 330 -7.60 -7.64 1.85
N ASN A 331 -8.46 -6.65 1.64
CA ASN A 331 -9.88 -6.76 2.02
C ASN A 331 -10.56 -7.97 1.37
N SER A 332 -10.43 -8.15 0.06
CA SER A 332 -11.05 -9.26 -0.66
C SER A 332 -10.35 -10.60 -0.38
N PHE A 333 -9.04 -10.58 -0.18
CA PHE A 333 -8.24 -11.74 0.19
C PHE A 333 -8.68 -12.31 1.55
N ILE A 334 -8.78 -11.46 2.57
CA ILE A 334 -9.26 -11.85 3.90
C ILE A 334 -10.72 -12.36 3.83
N ARG A 335 -11.62 -11.62 3.18
CA ARG A 335 -13.04 -12.02 3.08
C ARG A 335 -13.28 -13.35 2.39
N LYS A 336 -12.47 -13.67 1.35
CA LYS A 336 -12.65 -14.87 0.55
C LYS A 336 -11.91 -16.09 1.11
N TYR A 337 -10.72 -15.89 1.70
CA TYR A 337 -9.80 -16.98 1.97
C TYR A 337 -9.46 -17.19 3.43
N LEU A 338 -9.73 -16.25 4.34
CA LEU A 338 -9.61 -16.50 5.78
C LEU A 338 -10.81 -17.34 6.23
N THR A 339 -10.57 -18.65 6.42
CA THR A 339 -11.58 -19.63 6.82
C THR A 339 -11.75 -19.68 8.34
N ARG A 340 -12.81 -20.36 8.80
CA ARG A 340 -13.01 -20.63 10.21
C ARG A 340 -11.83 -21.41 10.80
N GLU A 341 -11.42 -22.48 10.12
CA GLU A 341 -10.31 -23.34 10.55
C GLU A 341 -9.02 -22.53 10.73
N LEU A 342 -8.75 -21.60 9.81
CA LEU A 342 -7.61 -20.70 9.95
C LEU A 342 -7.79 -19.73 11.11
N CYS A 343 -8.97 -19.16 11.31
CA CYS A 343 -9.22 -18.28 12.46
C CYS A 343 -8.97 -18.98 13.78
N GLU A 344 -9.43 -20.23 13.91
CA GLU A 344 -9.21 -21.08 15.09
C GLU A 344 -7.70 -21.42 15.26
N GLU A 345 -7.03 -21.84 14.17
CA GLU A 345 -5.60 -22.17 14.18
C GLU A 345 -4.69 -20.99 14.53
N LEU A 346 -5.04 -19.81 14.03
CA LEU A 346 -4.32 -18.56 14.29
C LEU A 346 -4.71 -17.92 15.62
N ASN A 347 -5.63 -18.52 16.38
CA ASN A 347 -6.17 -18.00 17.63
C ASN A 347 -6.67 -16.55 17.51
N LEU A 348 -7.41 -16.25 16.43
CA LEU A 348 -7.96 -14.92 16.20
C LEU A 348 -9.19 -14.70 17.08
N PHE A 349 -9.24 -13.56 17.75
CA PHE A 349 -10.37 -13.13 18.55
C PHE A 349 -10.48 -11.60 18.54
N GLN A 350 -11.67 -11.08 18.77
CA GLN A 350 -11.91 -9.66 18.94
C GLN A 350 -11.86 -9.32 20.42
N TYR A 351 -11.17 -8.23 20.76
CA TYR A 351 -11.16 -7.68 22.11
C TYR A 351 -11.43 -6.17 22.09
N VAL A 352 -12.01 -5.70 23.16
CA VAL A 352 -12.28 -4.27 23.37
C VAL A 352 -11.64 -3.81 24.67
N LYS A 353 -11.23 -2.56 24.68
CA LYS A 353 -10.69 -1.90 25.88
C LYS A 353 -11.86 -1.46 26.76
N LYS A 354 -11.95 -2.02 27.98
CA LYS A 354 -12.91 -1.60 29.02
C LYS A 354 -12.14 -1.03 30.21
N GLY A 355 -12.04 0.30 30.28
CA GLY A 355 -11.23 0.99 31.29
C GLY A 355 -9.73 0.78 31.07
N PHE A 356 -9.06 0.11 32.02
CA PHE A 356 -7.64 -0.26 31.92
C PHE A 356 -7.39 -1.66 31.38
N ASP A 357 -8.43 -2.49 31.23
CA ASP A 357 -8.34 -3.88 30.82
C ASP A 357 -8.77 -4.09 29.40
N TYR A 358 -8.23 -5.17 28.77
CA TYR A 358 -8.70 -5.68 27.48
C TYR A 358 -9.55 -6.93 27.73
N VAL A 359 -10.77 -6.91 27.22
CA VAL A 359 -11.73 -8.00 27.39
C VAL A 359 -12.01 -8.61 26.02
N VAL A 360 -11.93 -9.94 25.92
CA VAL A 360 -12.32 -10.66 24.71
C VAL A 360 -13.83 -10.51 24.54
N GLU A 361 -14.25 -9.99 23.38
CA GLU A 361 -15.65 -9.75 23.04
C GLU A 361 -16.20 -10.84 22.13
N GLU A 362 -15.37 -11.31 21.18
CA GLU A 362 -15.73 -12.35 20.23
C GLU A 362 -14.60 -13.36 20.07
N VAL A 363 -14.92 -14.62 19.94
CA VAL A 363 -13.99 -15.74 19.66
C VAL A 363 -14.30 -16.38 18.32
N SER A 364 -13.33 -17.07 17.73
CA SER A 364 -13.45 -17.71 16.39
C SER A 364 -14.24 -19.02 16.43
N ASP A 365 -15.39 -19.04 17.10
CA ASP A 365 -16.32 -20.19 17.11
C ASP A 365 -17.25 -20.17 15.87
N ASP A 366 -18.29 -21.00 15.89
CA ASP A 366 -19.26 -21.16 14.79
C ASP A 366 -19.96 -19.85 14.39
N LEU A 367 -20.10 -18.91 15.31
CA LEU A 367 -20.82 -17.65 15.12
C LEU A 367 -19.86 -16.46 14.93
N GLY A 368 -18.80 -16.39 15.74
CA GLY A 368 -17.92 -15.22 15.84
C GLY A 368 -16.87 -15.10 14.73
N TRP A 369 -16.42 -16.23 14.12
CA TRP A 369 -15.35 -16.16 13.12
C TRP A 369 -15.62 -15.22 11.93
N LYS A 370 -16.89 -15.11 11.51
CA LYS A 370 -17.27 -14.20 10.41
C LYS A 370 -17.17 -12.74 10.82
N SER A 371 -17.53 -12.44 12.07
CA SER A 371 -17.38 -11.10 12.65
C SER A 371 -15.91 -10.69 12.68
N ILE A 372 -15.05 -11.55 13.23
CA ILE A 372 -13.61 -11.34 13.30
C ILE A 372 -13.00 -11.17 11.91
N ARG A 373 -13.32 -12.07 10.97
CA ARG A 373 -12.86 -11.94 9.57
C ARG A 373 -13.26 -10.62 8.94
N ASN A 374 -14.53 -10.21 9.13
CA ASN A 374 -15.03 -8.97 8.54
C ASN A 374 -14.36 -7.75 9.18
N LEU A 375 -14.17 -7.75 10.50
CA LEU A 375 -13.44 -6.70 11.21
C LEU A 375 -12.03 -6.52 10.64
N ILE A 376 -11.27 -7.62 10.53
CA ILE A 376 -9.91 -7.59 9.95
C ILE A 376 -9.95 -7.05 8.51
N ALA A 377 -10.89 -7.51 7.69
CA ALA A 377 -11.03 -7.05 6.31
C ALA A 377 -11.36 -5.56 6.21
N ASP A 378 -12.18 -5.04 7.14
CA ASP A 378 -12.58 -3.63 7.16
C ASP A 378 -11.47 -2.70 7.68
N GLU A 379 -10.50 -3.24 8.40
CA GLU A 379 -9.30 -2.51 8.84
C GLU A 379 -8.17 -2.49 7.80
N CYS A 380 -8.28 -3.30 6.72
CA CYS A 380 -7.25 -3.37 5.67
C CYS A 380 -7.27 -2.15 4.73
N GLY A 381 -6.08 -1.81 4.23
CA GLY A 381 -5.90 -0.81 3.19
C GLY A 381 -6.27 0.59 3.63
N VAL A 382 -6.80 1.37 2.70
CA VAL A 382 -7.28 2.74 2.97
C VAL A 382 -8.64 2.75 3.68
N SER A 383 -9.21 1.59 3.97
CA SER A 383 -10.48 1.50 4.72
C SER A 383 -10.37 2.11 6.12
N SER A 384 -9.17 2.10 6.73
CA SER A 384 -8.91 2.76 8.02
C SER A 384 -8.88 4.29 7.95
N ILE A 385 -8.85 4.87 6.74
CA ILE A 385 -8.78 6.32 6.52
C ILE A 385 -10.20 6.86 6.31
N PRO A 386 -10.62 7.94 6.98
CA PRO A 386 -11.93 8.54 6.79
C PRO A 386 -12.21 8.81 5.31
N HIS A 387 -13.38 8.36 4.81
CA HIS A 387 -13.79 8.59 3.45
C HIS A 387 -14.53 9.93 3.34
N ILE A 388 -13.87 10.94 2.82
CA ILE A 388 -14.41 12.29 2.65
C ILE A 388 -14.60 12.59 1.18
N ARG A 389 -15.77 13.13 0.83
CA ARG A 389 -16.14 13.52 -0.55
C ARG A 389 -16.43 14.99 -0.63
N VAL A 390 -16.11 15.59 -1.75
CA VAL A 390 -16.61 16.90 -2.12
C VAL A 390 -18.02 16.73 -2.71
N ARG A 391 -19.03 17.27 -2.05
CA ARG A 391 -20.43 17.24 -2.50
C ARG A 391 -20.76 18.39 -3.42
N GLU A 392 -20.31 19.60 -3.08
CA GLU A 392 -20.67 20.80 -3.81
C GLU A 392 -19.76 21.98 -3.47
N LEU A 393 -19.39 22.72 -4.50
CA LEU A 393 -18.77 24.05 -4.40
C LEU A 393 -19.80 25.10 -4.83
N ASN A 394 -20.30 25.89 -3.89
CA ASN A 394 -21.16 27.03 -4.20
C ASN A 394 -20.29 28.27 -4.37
N LYS A 395 -20.10 28.70 -5.63
CA LYS A 395 -19.29 29.88 -5.96
C LYS A 395 -19.93 31.19 -5.55
N LYS A 396 -21.26 31.24 -5.32
CA LYS A 396 -21.97 32.48 -4.91
C LYS A 396 -21.68 32.80 -3.45
N ASP A 397 -21.77 31.79 -2.59
CA ASP A 397 -21.58 31.93 -1.15
C ASP A 397 -20.16 31.60 -0.70
N MET A 398 -19.29 31.16 -1.64
CA MET A 398 -17.92 30.69 -1.36
C MET A 398 -17.90 29.57 -0.32
N THR A 399 -18.88 28.65 -0.41
CA THR A 399 -19.00 27.50 0.52
C THR A 399 -18.61 26.21 -0.19
N LEU A 400 -17.91 25.34 0.54
CA LEU A 400 -17.54 24.00 0.13
C LEU A 400 -18.22 22.98 1.05
N ASN A 401 -19.11 22.17 0.50
CA ASN A 401 -19.80 21.11 1.22
C ASN A 401 -19.01 19.82 1.10
N LEU A 402 -18.53 19.32 2.24
CA LEU A 402 -17.87 18.02 2.36
C LEU A 402 -18.81 17.02 3.04
N GLU A 403 -18.75 15.77 2.60
CA GLU A 403 -19.47 14.65 3.20
C GLU A 403 -18.45 13.64 3.74
N HIS A 404 -18.60 13.29 5.01
CA HIS A 404 -17.96 12.07 5.54
C HIS A 404 -18.90 10.90 5.26
N VAL A 405 -18.45 9.95 4.44
CA VAL A 405 -19.21 8.74 4.14
C VAL A 405 -19.08 7.79 5.33
N LEU A 406 -20.18 7.63 6.06
CA LEU A 406 -20.24 6.68 7.18
C LEU A 406 -20.27 5.26 6.61
N ASP A 407 -19.30 4.46 6.95
CA ASP A 407 -19.17 3.06 6.53
C ASP A 407 -19.53 2.06 7.65
N GLY A 408 -20.17 2.54 8.70
CA GLY A 408 -20.61 1.72 9.84
C GLY A 408 -19.58 1.54 10.95
N ARG A 409 -18.50 2.33 10.93
CA ARG A 409 -17.47 2.36 11.96
C ARG A 409 -17.64 3.50 12.92
#